data_d18afb96711c6dd19caa128c6d852180
#
_entry.id   d18afb96711c6dd19caa128c6d852180
#
_cell.length_a   1.000
_cell.length_b   1.000
_cell.length_c   1.000
_cell.angle_alpha   90.00
_cell.angle_beta   90.00
_cell.angle_gamma   90.00
#
_symmetry.space_group_name_H-M   'P 1'
#
loop_
_entity.id
_entity.type
_entity.pdbx_description
1 polymer ?
#
loop_
_entity_poly.entity_id
_entity_poly.type
_entity_poly.pdbx_seq_one_letter_code
_entity_poly.pdbx_strand_id
1 'polypeptide(L)'
;NVAMPWPDAAVGGDTVWLGASDNYGNSVSFIQSIYWEFGSGLILPKTGITMQNRGVSFSLDKNHFNKLIPGRKPFHTIQPALAHFDDGRVLSYGTMGGEGQPQTQATIFSRYAYQNQNLQKAINEPRWLLGKTWGDETTSLKIENRFSSETIKKLKKTGHNIEIVDDFDEMMGHAGAIVRHSDNLVEGAYDQRSDGAAIGE
;
A
#
# COMPACT_ATOMS: atom_id res chain seq x y z
N ASN A 1 23.98 8.78 25.04
CA ASN A 1 22.78 9.21 24.33
C ASN A 1 21.73 8.16 24.59
N VAL A 2 20.79 8.49 25.46
CA VAL A 2 19.60 7.67 25.69
C VAL A 2 18.71 7.88 24.48
N ALA A 3 18.42 6.82 23.73
CA ALA A 3 17.41 6.87 22.69
C ALA A 3 16.10 7.32 23.34
N MET A 4 15.55 8.42 22.88
CA MET A 4 14.22 8.85 23.31
C MET A 4 13.24 7.73 22.97
N PRO A 5 12.37 7.31 23.89
CA PRO A 5 11.30 6.39 23.52
C PRO A 5 10.46 7.07 22.43
N TRP A 6 10.25 6.36 21.34
CA TRP A 6 9.37 6.82 20.27
C TRP A 6 7.98 7.01 20.86
N PRO A 7 7.25 8.07 20.48
CA PRO A 7 5.85 8.20 20.86
C PRO A 7 5.08 6.96 20.40
N ASP A 8 4.16 6.52 21.23
CA ASP A 8 3.23 5.45 20.92
C ASP A 8 2.52 5.79 19.60
N ALA A 9 2.60 4.87 18.65
CA ALA A 9 2.00 4.91 17.33
C ALA A 9 2.39 6.14 16.48
N ALA A 10 3.23 5.95 15.48
CA ALA A 10 3.33 6.90 14.38
C ALA A 10 1.97 6.99 13.68
N VAL A 11 1.28 8.10 13.87
CA VAL A 11 0.06 8.44 13.15
C VAL A 11 0.50 8.99 11.80
N GLY A 12 0.67 8.12 10.81
CA GLY A 12 1.09 8.49 9.48
C GLY A 12 2.29 7.67 9.00
N GLY A 13 2.31 7.27 7.76
CA GLY A 13 3.42 6.57 7.12
C GLY A 13 3.76 7.24 5.80
N ASP A 14 5.01 7.70 5.65
CA ASP A 14 5.50 8.32 4.42
C ASP A 14 5.94 7.26 3.41
N THR A 15 4.98 6.72 2.72
CA THR A 15 5.20 5.85 1.56
C THR A 15 4.48 6.42 0.36
N VAL A 16 5.16 6.50 -0.78
CA VAL A 16 4.55 6.90 -2.05
C VAL A 16 4.81 5.84 -3.12
N TRP A 17 3.79 5.54 -3.90
CA TRP A 17 3.91 4.81 -5.14
C TRP A 17 3.95 5.77 -6.32
N LEU A 18 4.82 5.49 -7.30
CA LEU A 18 4.93 6.21 -8.54
C LEU A 18 4.93 5.20 -9.70
N GLY A 19 4.22 5.52 -10.75
CA GLY A 19 4.24 4.78 -12.01
C GLY A 19 4.60 5.68 -13.16
N ALA A 20 5.28 5.10 -14.16
CA ALA A 20 5.54 5.76 -15.44
C ALA A 20 5.51 4.76 -16.58
N SER A 21 5.07 5.19 -17.75
CA SER A 21 5.17 4.44 -18.98
C SER A 21 5.52 5.38 -20.13
N ASP A 22 6.38 4.95 -21.03
CA ASP A 22 6.81 5.73 -22.18
C ASP A 22 6.35 5.13 -23.52
N ASN A 23 6.57 5.88 -24.61
CA ASN A 23 6.23 5.48 -25.95
C ASN A 23 7.10 4.34 -26.50
N TYR A 24 8.22 4.00 -25.83
CA TYR A 24 9.10 2.90 -26.19
C TYR A 24 8.70 1.58 -25.56
N GLY A 25 7.70 1.59 -24.69
CA GLY A 25 7.21 0.41 -24.01
C GLY A 25 7.84 0.13 -22.64
N ASN A 26 8.65 1.05 -22.13
CA ASN A 26 9.15 0.95 -20.77
C ASN A 26 8.01 1.25 -19.80
N SER A 27 7.94 0.48 -18.73
CA SER A 27 6.99 0.67 -17.65
C SER A 27 7.70 0.55 -16.31
N VAL A 28 7.42 1.48 -15.43
CA VAL A 28 8.01 1.55 -14.08
C VAL A 28 6.91 1.46 -13.05
N SER A 29 7.13 0.63 -12.04
CA SER A 29 6.39 0.63 -10.77
C SER A 29 7.39 0.82 -9.65
N PHE A 30 7.28 1.91 -8.92
CA PHE A 30 8.27 2.31 -7.93
C PHE A 30 7.60 2.72 -6.63
N ILE A 31 8.16 2.29 -5.49
CA ILE A 31 7.73 2.74 -4.17
C ILE A 31 8.93 3.29 -3.41
N GLN A 32 8.77 4.48 -2.84
CA GLN A 32 9.72 5.08 -1.93
C GLN A 32 9.11 5.16 -0.53
N SER A 33 9.90 4.79 0.48
CA SER A 33 9.46 4.81 1.87
C SER A 33 10.65 4.75 2.81
N ILE A 34 10.59 5.49 3.91
CA ILE A 34 11.48 5.34 5.06
C ILE A 34 10.81 4.60 6.22
N TYR A 35 9.62 4.03 5.98
CA TYR A 35 8.72 3.27 6.83
C TYR A 35 7.86 4.19 7.72
N TRP A 36 8.33 4.66 8.86
CA TRP A 36 7.62 5.64 9.68
C TRP A 36 7.99 7.06 9.22
N GLU A 37 7.14 8.02 9.58
CA GLU A 37 7.13 9.39 9.07
C GLU A 37 8.52 10.05 8.97
N PHE A 38 9.32 9.99 10.02
CA PHE A 38 10.70 10.51 10.00
C PHE A 38 11.76 9.40 9.98
N GLY A 39 11.36 8.17 9.61
CA GLY A 39 12.23 7.01 9.63
C GLY A 39 12.85 6.79 11.01
N SER A 40 14.18 6.67 11.06
CA SER A 40 14.90 6.54 12.32
C SER A 40 15.20 7.88 13.02
N GLY A 41 14.84 9.01 12.41
CA GLY A 41 15.24 10.34 12.87
C GLY A 41 16.73 10.65 12.69
N LEU A 42 17.51 9.75 12.10
CA LEU A 42 18.94 9.92 11.85
C LEU A 42 19.17 10.48 10.45
N ILE A 43 19.88 11.57 10.37
CA ILE A 43 20.35 12.16 9.10
C ILE A 43 21.85 11.93 8.98
N LEU A 44 22.27 11.35 7.86
CA LEU A 44 23.69 11.12 7.58
C LEU A 44 24.36 12.45 7.24
N PRO A 45 25.33 12.92 8.04
CA PRO A 45 25.84 14.30 7.92
C PRO A 45 26.60 14.59 6.62
N LYS A 46 27.12 13.55 5.96
CA LYS A 46 27.86 13.72 4.69
C LYS A 46 26.96 13.73 3.45
N THR A 47 25.75 13.15 3.52
CA THR A 47 24.87 12.94 2.36
C THR A 47 23.52 13.64 2.50
N GLY A 48 23.14 14.02 3.72
CA GLY A 48 21.79 14.55 4.01
C GLY A 48 20.67 13.49 3.99
N ILE A 49 21.01 12.20 3.83
CA ILE A 49 20.01 11.14 3.74
C ILE A 49 19.40 10.88 5.11
N THR A 50 18.08 10.95 5.20
CA THR A 50 17.31 10.48 6.34
C THR A 50 17.22 8.96 6.31
N MET A 51 17.67 8.31 7.39
CA MET A 51 17.70 6.85 7.46
C MET A 51 16.33 6.29 7.81
N GLN A 52 15.93 5.25 7.07
CA GLN A 52 14.73 4.47 7.33
C GLN A 52 14.81 3.74 8.69
N ASN A 53 13.67 3.34 9.25
CA ASN A 53 13.61 2.62 10.53
C ASN A 53 13.06 1.17 10.40
N ARG A 54 13.21 0.51 9.27
CA ARG A 54 12.69 -0.87 9.04
C ARG A 54 13.28 -1.92 9.97
N GLY A 55 14.35 -1.61 10.68
CA GLY A 55 14.90 -2.45 11.72
C GLY A 55 13.91 -2.81 12.84
N VAL A 56 12.88 -1.99 13.06
CA VAL A 56 11.80 -2.28 14.04
C VAL A 56 10.99 -3.53 13.67
N SER A 57 11.05 -3.97 12.43
CA SER A 57 10.41 -5.22 11.98
C SER A 57 11.10 -6.49 12.47
N PHE A 58 12.32 -6.41 13.01
CA PHE A 58 12.95 -7.56 13.64
C PHE A 58 12.35 -7.85 15.01
N SER A 59 12.26 -9.13 15.34
CA SER A 59 11.95 -9.58 16.69
C SER A 59 13.22 -9.76 17.52
N LEU A 60 13.18 -9.37 18.79
CA LEU A 60 14.23 -9.65 19.78
C LEU A 60 14.07 -11.04 20.41
N ASP A 61 12.94 -11.71 20.18
CA ASP A 61 12.73 -13.10 20.60
C ASP A 61 13.62 -14.03 19.76
N LYS A 62 14.49 -14.77 20.43
CA LYS A 62 15.44 -15.72 19.81
C LYS A 62 14.75 -16.85 19.03
N ASN A 63 13.49 -17.16 19.36
CA ASN A 63 12.72 -18.23 18.72
C ASN A 63 11.86 -17.71 17.55
N HIS A 64 11.72 -16.40 17.40
CA HIS A 64 10.89 -15.82 16.35
C HIS A 64 11.53 -16.03 14.96
N PHE A 65 10.70 -16.32 13.93
CA PHE A 65 11.19 -16.50 12.56
C PHE A 65 11.92 -15.27 12.02
N ASN A 66 11.50 -14.07 12.41
CA ASN A 66 12.10 -12.79 12.00
C ASN A 66 13.02 -12.20 13.09
N LYS A 67 13.74 -13.05 13.82
CA LYS A 67 14.70 -12.61 14.85
C LYS A 67 15.85 -11.81 14.26
N LEU A 68 16.35 -10.86 15.03
CA LEU A 68 17.52 -10.07 14.66
C LEU A 68 18.80 -10.93 14.68
N ILE A 69 19.38 -11.14 13.50
CA ILE A 69 20.69 -11.80 13.33
C ILE A 69 21.52 -11.07 12.28
N PRO A 70 22.86 -11.10 12.38
CA PRO A 70 23.73 -10.48 11.38
C PRO A 70 23.44 -10.96 9.96
N GLY A 71 23.44 -10.03 9.00
CA GLY A 71 23.26 -10.33 7.57
C GLY A 71 21.80 -10.56 7.14
N ARG A 72 20.84 -10.63 8.06
CA ARG A 72 19.40 -10.77 7.72
C ARG A 72 18.80 -9.43 7.35
N LYS A 73 17.98 -9.43 6.28
CA LYS A 73 17.09 -8.30 5.96
C LYS A 73 15.85 -8.33 6.84
N PRO A 74 15.34 -7.18 7.30
CA PRO A 74 14.05 -7.12 8.00
C PRO A 74 12.89 -7.51 7.08
N PHE A 75 11.74 -7.84 7.67
CA PHE A 75 10.50 -7.90 6.93
C PHE A 75 10.25 -6.57 6.22
N HIS A 76 9.77 -6.65 4.97
CA HIS A 76 9.65 -5.47 4.13
C HIS A 76 8.22 -5.33 3.59
N THR A 77 7.63 -4.14 3.72
CA THR A 77 6.25 -3.86 3.31
C THR A 77 6.14 -3.26 1.91
N ILE A 78 7.24 -2.75 1.32
CA ILE A 78 7.23 -2.15 -0.01
C ILE A 78 7.03 -3.23 -1.09
N GLN A 79 6.01 -3.06 -1.93
CA GLN A 79 5.59 -4.03 -2.94
C GLN A 79 5.16 -3.31 -4.23
N PRO A 80 6.08 -2.65 -4.97
CA PRO A 80 5.74 -2.15 -6.29
C PRO A 80 5.40 -3.34 -7.19
N ALA A 81 4.23 -3.33 -7.80
CA ALA A 81 3.73 -4.44 -8.59
C ALA A 81 3.70 -4.10 -10.08
N LEU A 82 3.96 -5.12 -10.89
CA LEU A 82 3.87 -5.06 -12.33
C LEU A 82 3.31 -6.37 -12.85
N ALA A 83 2.29 -6.29 -13.70
CA ALA A 83 1.65 -7.46 -14.30
C ALA A 83 1.68 -7.37 -15.83
N HIS A 84 2.03 -8.47 -16.48
CA HIS A 84 1.91 -8.66 -17.92
C HIS A 84 0.70 -9.55 -18.21
N PHE A 85 -0.16 -9.12 -19.11
CA PHE A 85 -1.33 -9.85 -19.55
C PHE A 85 -1.07 -10.52 -20.90
N ASP A 86 -1.74 -11.65 -21.16
CA ASP A 86 -1.62 -12.40 -22.41
C ASP A 86 -2.08 -11.58 -23.65
N ASP A 87 -2.92 -10.56 -23.44
CA ASP A 87 -3.37 -9.63 -24.49
C ASP A 87 -2.38 -8.49 -24.80
N GLY A 88 -1.20 -8.50 -24.16
CA GLY A 88 -0.15 -7.54 -24.36
C GLY A 88 -0.22 -6.30 -23.47
N ARG A 89 -1.24 -6.18 -22.63
CA ARG A 89 -1.28 -5.10 -21.62
C ARG A 89 -0.18 -5.26 -20.57
N VAL A 90 0.33 -4.13 -20.09
CA VAL A 90 1.22 -4.06 -18.93
C VAL A 90 0.61 -3.13 -17.89
N LEU A 91 0.37 -3.64 -16.70
CA LEU A 91 -0.16 -2.89 -15.57
C LEU A 91 0.94 -2.66 -14.54
N SER A 92 1.30 -1.40 -14.31
CA SER A 92 2.10 -0.96 -13.16
C SER A 92 1.15 -0.44 -12.10
N TYR A 93 1.27 -0.92 -10.85
CA TYR A 93 0.36 -0.50 -9.78
C TYR A 93 0.99 -0.65 -8.40
N GLY A 94 0.45 0.05 -7.45
CA GLY A 94 0.91 -0.01 -6.07
C GLY A 94 0.13 0.92 -5.16
N THR A 95 0.52 0.96 -3.90
CA THR A 95 -0.10 1.78 -2.87
C THR A 95 0.89 2.03 -1.73
N MET A 96 0.62 3.01 -0.91
CA MET A 96 1.16 3.09 0.44
C MET A 96 0.30 2.23 1.40
N GLY A 97 0.68 2.13 2.68
CA GLY A 97 -0.14 1.54 3.74
C GLY A 97 0.49 0.37 4.47
N GLY A 98 1.82 0.29 4.56
CA GLY A 98 2.51 -0.73 5.35
C GLY A 98 2.03 -2.15 5.02
N GLU A 99 1.61 -2.89 6.04
CA GLU A 99 1.08 -4.26 5.90
C GLU A 99 -0.27 -4.33 5.17
N GLY A 100 -0.94 -3.21 4.96
CA GLY A 100 -2.15 -3.13 4.14
C GLY A 100 -1.88 -3.20 2.63
N GLN A 101 -0.66 -2.93 2.16
CA GLN A 101 -0.33 -2.91 0.74
C GLN A 101 -0.76 -4.18 -0.02
N PRO A 102 -0.49 -5.41 0.45
CA PRO A 102 -0.92 -6.62 -0.26
C PRO A 102 -2.44 -6.71 -0.44
N GLN A 103 -3.21 -6.29 0.58
CA GLN A 103 -4.67 -6.37 0.57
C GLN A 103 -5.26 -5.37 -0.42
N THR A 104 -4.77 -4.13 -0.41
CA THR A 104 -5.18 -3.08 -1.34
C THR A 104 -4.82 -3.45 -2.78
N GLN A 105 -3.59 -3.91 -3.01
CA GLN A 105 -3.15 -4.31 -4.35
C GLN A 105 -3.93 -5.50 -4.88
N ALA A 106 -4.16 -6.55 -4.08
CA ALA A 106 -4.96 -7.71 -4.45
C ALA A 106 -6.41 -7.31 -4.80
N THR A 107 -6.98 -6.36 -4.06
CA THR A 107 -8.32 -5.84 -4.31
C THR A 107 -8.41 -5.13 -5.66
N ILE A 108 -7.48 -4.20 -5.93
CA ILE A 108 -7.44 -3.44 -7.19
C ILE A 108 -7.19 -4.36 -8.37
N PHE A 109 -6.19 -5.24 -8.25
CA PHE A 109 -5.86 -6.21 -9.31
C PHE A 109 -7.06 -7.10 -9.64
N SER A 110 -7.73 -7.66 -8.63
CA SER A 110 -8.88 -8.53 -8.83
C SER A 110 -10.03 -7.82 -9.53
N ARG A 111 -10.29 -6.56 -9.19
CA ARG A 111 -11.33 -5.75 -9.84
C ARG A 111 -11.00 -5.46 -11.30
N TYR A 112 -9.78 -5.07 -11.58
CA TYR A 112 -9.34 -4.77 -12.94
C TYR A 112 -9.21 -6.05 -13.78
N ALA A 113 -8.43 -7.03 -13.31
CA ALA A 113 -8.04 -8.19 -14.11
C ALA A 113 -9.14 -9.26 -14.23
N TYR A 114 -9.91 -9.51 -13.15
CA TYR A 114 -10.88 -10.60 -13.14
C TYR A 114 -12.34 -10.13 -13.25
N GLN A 115 -12.62 -8.91 -12.78
CA GLN A 115 -13.98 -8.36 -12.85
C GLN A 115 -14.16 -7.37 -14.03
N ASN A 116 -13.11 -7.12 -14.82
CA ASN A 116 -13.10 -6.20 -15.96
C ASN A 116 -13.63 -4.80 -15.63
N GLN A 117 -13.38 -4.32 -14.43
CA GLN A 117 -13.74 -2.95 -14.07
C GLN A 117 -12.80 -1.96 -14.77
N ASN A 118 -13.33 -0.78 -15.09
CA ASN A 118 -12.49 0.36 -15.49
C ASN A 118 -11.44 0.65 -14.42
N LEU A 119 -10.22 1.03 -14.83
CA LEU A 119 -9.09 1.20 -13.93
C LEU A 119 -9.37 2.20 -12.79
N GLN A 120 -9.89 3.39 -13.13
CA GLN A 120 -10.23 4.40 -12.14
C GLN A 120 -11.34 3.91 -11.19
N LYS A 121 -12.33 3.20 -11.71
CA LYS A 121 -13.38 2.60 -10.89
C LYS A 121 -12.81 1.56 -9.92
N ALA A 122 -11.91 0.69 -10.38
CA ALA A 122 -11.27 -0.33 -9.55
C ALA A 122 -10.53 0.28 -8.34
N ILE A 123 -9.91 1.44 -8.54
CA ILE A 123 -9.25 2.21 -7.47
C ILE A 123 -10.27 2.88 -6.54
N ASN A 124 -11.32 3.48 -7.10
CA ASN A 124 -12.27 4.29 -6.33
C ASN A 124 -13.28 3.47 -5.51
N GLU A 125 -13.56 2.24 -5.89
CA GLU A 125 -14.49 1.37 -5.16
C GLU A 125 -14.10 1.22 -3.68
N PRO A 126 -15.08 0.99 -2.78
CA PRO A 126 -14.81 0.90 -1.35
C PRO A 126 -13.80 -0.20 -1.03
N ARG A 127 -12.91 0.07 -0.08
CA ARG A 127 -11.85 -0.84 0.37
C ARG A 127 -12.08 -1.38 1.77
N TRP A 128 -11.32 -2.40 2.08
CA TRP A 128 -11.27 -3.07 3.36
C TRP A 128 -9.83 -3.44 3.73
N LEU A 129 -9.57 -3.55 5.02
CA LEU A 129 -8.31 -4.01 5.59
C LEU A 129 -8.59 -4.95 6.76
N LEU A 130 -7.95 -6.11 6.77
CA LEU A 130 -8.04 -7.07 7.86
C LEU A 130 -6.80 -6.98 8.74
N GLY A 131 -7.05 -6.80 10.03
CA GLY A 131 -6.00 -6.85 11.05
C GLY A 131 -5.14 -5.59 11.08
N LYS A 132 -3.93 -5.75 11.62
CA LYS A 132 -2.94 -4.69 11.77
C LYS A 132 -2.44 -4.24 10.40
N THR A 133 -2.51 -2.95 10.17
CA THR A 133 -1.95 -2.33 8.95
C THR A 133 -1.01 -1.18 9.28
N TRP A 134 -1.26 -0.50 10.39
CA TRP A 134 -0.49 0.64 10.89
C TRP A 134 -0.54 0.62 12.42
N GLY A 135 0.54 0.35 13.10
CA GLY A 135 0.68 0.58 14.52
C GLY A 135 -0.22 -0.23 15.47
N ASP A 136 -1.51 -0.24 15.24
CA ASP A 136 -2.47 -0.85 16.16
C ASP A 136 -2.51 -2.38 16.07
N GLU A 137 -2.44 -3.05 17.22
CA GLU A 137 -2.68 -4.49 17.32
C GLU A 137 -4.19 -4.75 17.30
N THR A 138 -4.71 -5.13 16.14
CA THR A 138 -6.14 -5.44 15.96
C THR A 138 -6.34 -6.63 15.05
N THR A 139 -7.44 -7.35 15.24
CA THR A 139 -7.93 -8.42 14.35
C THR A 139 -9.22 -8.02 13.64
N SER A 140 -9.64 -6.76 13.76
CA SER A 140 -10.86 -6.26 13.13
C SER A 140 -10.74 -6.27 11.60
N LEU A 141 -11.88 -6.38 10.94
CA LEU A 141 -12.04 -6.10 9.52
C LEU A 141 -12.55 -4.66 9.38
N LYS A 142 -11.65 -3.76 9.04
CA LYS A 142 -11.96 -2.36 8.73
C LYS A 142 -12.55 -2.28 7.34
N ILE A 143 -13.67 -1.60 7.19
CA ILE A 143 -14.35 -1.40 5.89
C ILE A 143 -14.82 0.03 5.77
N GLU A 144 -14.70 0.60 4.57
CA GLU A 144 -15.27 1.92 4.30
C GLU A 144 -16.79 1.91 4.38
N ASN A 145 -17.38 2.99 4.89
CA ASN A 145 -18.82 3.17 5.01
C ASN A 145 -19.59 3.09 3.67
N ARG A 146 -18.88 3.11 2.56
CA ARG A 146 -19.40 3.01 1.18
C ARG A 146 -19.82 1.59 0.76
N PHE A 147 -19.57 0.56 1.58
CA PHE A 147 -20.13 -0.77 1.34
C PHE A 147 -21.63 -0.83 1.60
N SER A 148 -22.35 -1.65 0.83
CA SER A 148 -23.79 -1.82 1.05
C SER A 148 -24.10 -2.39 2.43
N SER A 149 -25.20 -1.96 3.03
CA SER A 149 -25.66 -2.48 4.32
C SER A 149 -25.88 -3.99 4.31
N GLU A 150 -26.23 -4.56 3.14
CA GLU A 150 -26.38 -6.00 2.95
C GLU A 150 -25.03 -6.72 3.06
N THR A 151 -23.98 -6.19 2.42
CA THR A 151 -22.61 -6.71 2.51
C THR A 151 -22.13 -6.69 3.94
N ILE A 152 -22.30 -5.57 4.63
CA ILE A 152 -21.91 -5.42 6.03
C ILE A 152 -22.64 -6.44 6.92
N LYS A 153 -23.95 -6.63 6.72
CA LYS A 153 -24.72 -7.63 7.47
C LYS A 153 -24.24 -9.07 7.21
N LYS A 154 -23.90 -9.40 5.96
CA LYS A 154 -23.35 -10.72 5.60
C LYS A 154 -22.01 -10.97 6.30
N LEU A 155 -21.10 -10.01 6.25
CA LEU A 155 -19.79 -10.11 6.89
C LEU A 155 -19.90 -10.28 8.42
N LYS A 156 -20.79 -9.53 9.07
CA LYS A 156 -21.08 -9.71 10.51
C LYS A 156 -21.62 -11.11 10.83
N LYS A 157 -22.50 -11.67 9.98
CA LYS A 157 -23.03 -13.02 10.18
C LYS A 157 -21.97 -14.11 10.04
N THR A 158 -20.90 -13.88 9.30
CA THR A 158 -19.77 -14.83 9.18
C THR A 158 -18.75 -14.72 10.30
N GLY A 159 -19.02 -13.88 11.32
CA GLY A 159 -18.21 -13.79 12.53
C GLY A 159 -17.07 -12.74 12.46
N HIS A 160 -17.02 -11.91 11.42
CA HIS A 160 -16.04 -10.82 11.39
C HIS A 160 -16.38 -9.74 12.41
N ASN A 161 -15.34 -9.32 13.14
CA ASN A 161 -15.40 -8.09 13.94
C ASN A 161 -15.24 -6.89 12.99
N ILE A 162 -16.35 -6.23 12.64
CA ILE A 162 -16.39 -5.14 11.66
C ILE A 162 -16.20 -3.79 12.34
N GLU A 163 -15.24 -3.04 11.84
CA GLU A 163 -15.02 -1.62 12.13
C GLU A 163 -15.32 -0.82 10.85
N ILE A 164 -16.27 0.12 10.94
CA ILE A 164 -16.62 0.98 9.81
C ILE A 164 -15.79 2.26 9.93
N VAL A 165 -15.05 2.58 8.87
CA VAL A 165 -14.28 3.81 8.72
C VAL A 165 -14.95 4.75 7.74
N ASP A 166 -14.46 5.97 7.64
CA ASP A 166 -15.02 7.01 6.79
C ASP A 166 -14.94 6.68 5.29
N ASP A 167 -15.71 7.42 4.50
CA ASP A 167 -15.66 7.36 3.05
C ASP A 167 -14.28 7.84 2.58
N PHE A 168 -13.64 7.07 1.70
CA PHE A 168 -12.29 7.38 1.20
C PHE A 168 -11.24 7.61 2.30
N ASP A 169 -11.31 6.82 3.36
CA ASP A 169 -10.36 6.89 4.46
C ASP A 169 -8.93 6.58 3.99
N GLU A 170 -7.99 7.45 4.33
CA GLU A 170 -6.59 7.34 3.91
C GLU A 170 -5.90 6.06 4.40
N MET A 171 -6.36 5.48 5.52
CA MET A 171 -5.81 4.21 6.03
C MET A 171 -5.97 3.06 5.02
N MET A 172 -6.90 3.15 4.08
CA MET A 172 -7.12 2.17 3.01
C MET A 172 -6.04 2.20 1.92
N GLY A 173 -5.03 3.04 2.07
CA GLY A 173 -3.92 3.22 1.16
C GLY A 173 -4.19 4.24 0.06
N HIS A 174 -3.12 4.81 -0.48
CA HIS A 174 -3.13 5.75 -1.62
C HIS A 174 -2.67 4.99 -2.85
N ALA A 175 -3.61 4.45 -3.61
CA ALA A 175 -3.28 3.60 -4.74
C ALA A 175 -3.12 4.40 -6.04
N GLY A 176 -2.25 3.90 -6.89
CA GLY A 176 -2.13 4.36 -8.25
C GLY A 176 -1.94 3.20 -9.21
N ALA A 177 -2.28 3.43 -10.46
CA ALA A 177 -2.08 2.43 -11.50
C ALA A 177 -1.90 3.08 -12.88
N ILE A 178 -1.08 2.45 -13.70
CA ILE A 178 -0.92 2.78 -15.13
C ILE A 178 -1.05 1.48 -15.92
N VAL A 179 -1.89 1.49 -16.94
CA VAL A 179 -1.99 0.42 -17.93
C VAL A 179 -1.48 0.93 -19.26
N ARG A 180 -0.49 0.25 -19.80
CA ARG A 180 -0.11 0.39 -21.21
C ARG A 180 -0.81 -0.71 -22.00
N HIS A 181 -1.64 -0.31 -22.96
CA HIS A 181 -2.36 -1.22 -23.84
C HIS A 181 -1.47 -1.65 -25.03
N SER A 182 -1.85 -2.74 -25.70
CA SER A 182 -1.12 -3.28 -26.83
C SER A 182 -1.08 -2.35 -28.06
N ASP A 183 -2.01 -1.43 -28.17
CA ASP A 183 -2.09 -0.38 -29.19
C ASP A 183 -1.32 0.90 -28.81
N ASN A 184 -0.53 0.86 -27.75
CA ASN A 184 0.23 1.95 -27.15
C ASN A 184 -0.60 3.04 -26.44
N LEU A 185 -1.91 2.87 -26.31
CA LEU A 185 -2.68 3.72 -25.41
C LEU A 185 -2.17 3.53 -23.96
N VAL A 186 -2.04 4.63 -23.25
CA VAL A 186 -1.70 4.61 -21.81
C VAL A 186 -2.88 5.15 -21.01
N GLU A 187 -3.36 4.34 -20.07
CA GLU A 187 -4.44 4.68 -19.14
C GLU A 187 -3.84 4.85 -17.74
N GLY A 188 -4.06 6.00 -17.11
CA GLY A 188 -3.63 6.27 -15.73
C GLY A 188 -4.81 6.45 -14.81
N ALA A 189 -4.66 6.03 -13.55
CA ALA A 189 -5.65 6.23 -12.51
C ALA A 189 -4.99 6.56 -11.16
N TYR A 190 -5.64 7.43 -10.40
CA TYR A 190 -5.18 7.90 -9.09
C TYR A 190 -6.26 7.72 -8.02
N ASP A 191 -5.84 7.78 -6.76
CA ASP A 191 -6.71 7.55 -5.60
C ASP A 191 -7.28 8.85 -5.06
N GLN A 192 -8.59 8.91 -4.92
CA GLN A 192 -9.29 10.03 -4.27
C GLN A 192 -9.03 10.12 -2.75
N ARG A 193 -8.36 9.11 -2.16
CA ARG A 193 -7.91 9.11 -0.76
C ARG A 193 -6.62 9.92 -0.57
N SER A 194 -6.06 10.44 -1.64
CA SER A 194 -4.83 11.25 -1.64
C SER A 194 -4.93 12.41 -2.61
N ASP A 195 -3.93 13.26 -2.59
CA ASP A 195 -3.74 14.41 -3.48
C ASP A 195 -2.92 14.10 -4.75
N GLY A 196 -2.73 12.81 -5.05
CA GLY A 196 -2.04 12.36 -6.25
C GLY A 196 -2.78 12.67 -7.56
N ALA A 197 -2.12 12.46 -8.69
CA ALA A 197 -2.69 12.65 -10.02
C ALA A 197 -2.17 11.63 -11.03
N ALA A 198 -2.96 11.35 -12.07
CA ALA A 198 -2.52 10.68 -13.28
C ALA A 198 -2.42 11.74 -14.39
N ILE A 199 -1.25 11.89 -14.98
CA ILE A 199 -0.96 12.93 -15.98
C ILE A 199 -0.36 12.26 -17.21
N GLY A 200 -0.83 12.63 -18.40
CA GLY A 200 -0.29 12.23 -19.71
C GLY A 200 0.13 13.45 -20.52
N GLU A 201 1.16 13.26 -21.35
CA GLU A 201 1.64 14.24 -22.34
C GLU A 201 1.38 13.73 -23.75
#